data_d8d07101ae37c4078cd1d78afe323d37
#
_entry.id   d8d07101ae37c4078cd1d78afe323d37
#
_cell.length_a   1.000
_cell.length_b   1.000
_cell.length_c   1.000
_cell.angle_alpha   90.00
_cell.angle_beta   90.00
_cell.angle_gamma   90.00
#
_symmetry.space_group_name_H-M   'P 1'
#
loop_
_entity.id
_entity.type
_entity.pdbx_description
1 polymer ?
#
loop_
_entity_poly.entity_id
_entity_poly.type
_entity_poly.pdbx_seq_one_letter_code
_entity_poly.pdbx_strand_id
1 'polypeptide(L)'
;MALTAGGCKRNQTTDLTPLDKAGVWFNDVQQLRDLGLTDAEVQQVAMTKQSGLSDQDCIELVRMAHARHQPFADGETAAMLIGSGLDRSTVLTLERLNVLGSGAGEAQAMHLARLSDKIILTVAERRAAGQASLSGAKIVALQEIGLTEPQLIAEIDRGLTDSGADTMISQHNVAAAGHGFVRQSGRRRN
;
A
#
# COMPACT_ATOMS: atom_id res chain seq x y z
N MET A 1 27.77 8.32 -48.33
CA MET A 1 28.37 7.34 -47.43
C MET A 1 28.18 7.84 -46.00
N ALA A 2 27.22 7.29 -45.28
CA ALA A 2 26.95 7.64 -43.89
C ALA A 2 27.53 6.52 -43.02
N LEU A 3 28.53 6.86 -42.23
CA LEU A 3 29.13 5.97 -41.23
C LEU A 3 28.20 5.94 -40.02
N THR A 4 27.45 4.85 -39.83
CA THR A 4 26.73 4.54 -38.60
C THR A 4 27.78 4.14 -37.55
N ALA A 5 28.03 5.05 -36.59
CA ALA A 5 28.80 4.74 -35.40
C ALA A 5 27.98 3.75 -34.55
N GLY A 6 28.30 2.47 -34.65
CA GLY A 6 27.82 1.44 -33.74
C GLY A 6 28.42 1.69 -32.36
N GLY A 7 27.62 2.33 -31.48
CA GLY A 7 27.96 2.47 -30.08
C GLY A 7 28.00 1.08 -29.45
N CYS A 8 29.22 0.58 -29.10
CA CYS A 8 29.38 -0.55 -28.19
C CYS A 8 28.64 -0.20 -26.89
N LYS A 9 27.45 -0.79 -26.65
CA LYS A 9 26.88 -0.87 -25.30
C LYS A 9 27.89 -1.64 -24.44
N ARG A 10 28.68 -0.94 -23.63
CA ARG A 10 29.40 -1.56 -22.53
C ARG A 10 28.37 -2.33 -21.74
N ASN A 11 28.51 -3.65 -21.67
CA ASN A 11 27.83 -4.46 -20.68
C ASN A 11 28.33 -3.95 -19.31
N GLN A 12 27.62 -2.99 -18.74
CA GLN A 12 27.81 -2.65 -17.34
C GLN A 12 27.32 -3.87 -16.57
N THR A 13 28.24 -4.56 -15.93
CA THR A 13 27.91 -5.60 -14.96
C THR A 13 27.30 -4.90 -13.75
N THR A 14 26.02 -5.18 -13.49
CA THR A 14 25.28 -4.65 -12.33
C THR A 14 26.05 -5.01 -11.04
N ASP A 15 26.27 -4.04 -10.17
CA ASP A 15 26.89 -4.27 -8.85
C ASP A 15 25.86 -4.89 -7.89
N LEU A 16 26.07 -6.16 -7.55
CA LEU A 16 25.20 -6.92 -6.64
C LEU A 16 25.66 -6.85 -5.17
N THR A 17 26.76 -6.15 -4.86
CA THR A 17 27.28 -5.99 -3.49
C THR A 17 26.22 -5.52 -2.48
N PRO A 18 25.25 -4.64 -2.81
CA PRO A 18 24.19 -4.25 -1.88
C PRO A 18 23.31 -5.43 -1.43
N LEU A 19 23.06 -6.41 -2.30
CA LEU A 19 22.26 -7.60 -1.96
C LEU A 19 23.01 -8.49 -0.95
N ASP A 20 24.31 -8.71 -1.17
CA ASP A 20 25.15 -9.46 -0.23
C ASP A 20 25.17 -8.80 1.15
N LYS A 21 25.31 -7.46 1.19
CA LYS A 21 25.28 -6.66 2.43
C LYS A 21 23.91 -6.71 3.13
N ALA A 22 22.83 -6.82 2.36
CA ALA A 22 21.48 -6.98 2.89
C ALA A 22 21.20 -8.40 3.39
N GLY A 23 22.10 -9.36 3.16
CA GLY A 23 21.97 -10.75 3.58
C GLY A 23 21.06 -11.59 2.69
N VAL A 24 21.00 -11.27 1.40
CA VAL A 24 20.33 -12.12 0.41
C VAL A 24 21.20 -13.37 0.17
N TRP A 25 20.56 -14.53 0.17
CA TRP A 25 21.26 -15.80 -0.05
C TRP A 25 21.87 -15.88 -1.45
N PHE A 26 23.04 -16.49 -1.57
CA PHE A 26 23.77 -16.59 -2.85
C PHE A 26 22.92 -17.12 -4.01
N ASN A 27 22.11 -18.16 -3.79
CA ASN A 27 21.25 -18.72 -4.84
C ASN A 27 20.16 -17.72 -5.27
N ASP A 28 19.66 -16.90 -4.36
CA ASP A 28 18.63 -15.90 -4.62
C ASP A 28 19.22 -14.67 -5.30
N VAL A 29 20.49 -14.32 -5.00
CA VAL A 29 21.26 -13.33 -5.76
C VAL A 29 21.43 -13.76 -7.22
N GLN A 30 21.67 -15.06 -7.49
CA GLN A 30 21.73 -15.55 -8.86
C GLN A 30 20.38 -15.41 -9.59
N GLN A 31 19.26 -15.76 -8.92
CA GLN A 31 17.93 -15.56 -9.50
C GLN A 31 17.66 -14.08 -9.82
N LEU A 32 18.01 -13.16 -8.92
CA LEU A 32 17.89 -11.72 -9.13
C LEU A 32 18.76 -11.24 -10.29
N ARG A 33 19.99 -11.75 -10.40
CA ARG A 33 20.87 -11.49 -11.55
C ARG A 33 20.24 -11.92 -12.86
N ASP A 34 19.64 -13.12 -12.89
CA ASP A 34 19.00 -13.68 -14.08
C ASP A 34 17.76 -12.89 -14.51
N LEU A 35 17.12 -12.18 -13.59
CA LEU A 35 16.05 -11.21 -13.89
C LEU A 35 16.59 -9.93 -14.56
N GLY A 36 17.90 -9.69 -14.55
CA GLY A 36 18.51 -8.56 -15.25
C GLY A 36 18.31 -7.22 -14.56
N LEU A 37 18.44 -7.20 -13.22
CA LEU A 37 18.30 -5.97 -12.43
C LEU A 37 19.27 -4.89 -12.85
N THR A 38 18.82 -3.67 -12.81
CA THR A 38 19.65 -2.45 -12.84
C THR A 38 20.25 -2.17 -11.47
N ASP A 39 21.28 -1.33 -11.40
CA ASP A 39 21.89 -0.91 -10.12
C ASP A 39 20.85 -0.21 -9.20
N ALA A 40 19.88 0.53 -9.77
CA ALA A 40 18.80 1.16 -9.02
C ALA A 40 17.88 0.11 -8.39
N GLU A 41 17.50 -0.92 -9.13
CA GLU A 41 16.66 -2.02 -8.62
C GLU A 41 17.38 -2.83 -7.53
N VAL A 42 18.68 -3.04 -7.66
CA VAL A 42 19.50 -3.68 -6.62
C VAL A 42 19.40 -2.94 -5.30
N GLN A 43 19.44 -1.60 -5.31
CA GLN A 43 19.26 -0.79 -4.11
C GLN A 43 17.86 -0.95 -3.52
N GLN A 44 16.82 -0.94 -4.37
CA GLN A 44 15.43 -1.13 -3.93
C GLN A 44 15.23 -2.51 -3.28
N VAL A 45 15.76 -3.57 -3.90
CA VAL A 45 15.71 -4.93 -3.34
C VAL A 45 16.46 -5.02 -2.01
N ALA A 46 17.64 -4.41 -1.91
CA ALA A 46 18.41 -4.40 -0.67
C ALA A 46 17.66 -3.71 0.48
N MET A 47 17.01 -2.57 0.23
CA MET A 47 16.16 -1.88 1.22
C MET A 47 14.98 -2.74 1.65
N THR A 48 14.30 -3.38 0.70
CA THR A 48 13.19 -4.29 0.95
C THR A 48 13.61 -5.48 1.81
N LYS A 49 14.75 -6.08 1.52
CA LYS A 49 15.33 -7.18 2.32
C LYS A 49 15.65 -6.74 3.75
N GLN A 50 16.27 -5.57 3.91
CA GLN A 50 16.62 -5.03 5.23
C GLN A 50 15.40 -4.72 6.10
N SER A 51 14.23 -4.49 5.53
CA SER A 51 12.98 -4.30 6.26
C SER A 51 12.38 -5.59 6.81
N GLY A 52 12.92 -6.76 6.46
CA GLY A 52 12.51 -8.06 6.98
C GLY A 52 11.72 -8.94 6.01
N LEU A 53 11.57 -8.53 4.74
CA LEU A 53 11.02 -9.41 3.72
C LEU A 53 11.97 -10.57 3.42
N SER A 54 11.42 -11.73 3.06
CA SER A 54 12.23 -12.88 2.65
C SER A 54 12.84 -12.64 1.26
N ASP A 55 13.90 -13.40 0.94
CA ASP A 55 14.51 -13.32 -0.39
C ASP A 55 13.51 -13.64 -1.49
N GLN A 56 12.64 -14.62 -1.25
CA GLN A 56 11.59 -15.00 -2.19
C GLN A 56 10.53 -13.90 -2.39
N ASP A 57 10.15 -13.19 -1.32
CA ASP A 57 9.26 -12.03 -1.44
C ASP A 57 9.91 -10.91 -2.27
N CYS A 58 11.20 -10.65 -2.06
CA CYS A 58 11.95 -9.67 -2.85
C CYS A 58 12.01 -10.05 -4.34
N ILE A 59 12.27 -11.33 -4.64
CA ILE A 59 12.25 -11.85 -6.00
C ILE A 59 10.85 -11.72 -6.62
N GLU A 60 9.80 -12.01 -5.86
CA GLU A 60 8.42 -11.90 -6.33
C GLU A 60 8.06 -10.44 -6.66
N LEU A 61 8.43 -9.48 -5.84
CA LEU A 61 8.22 -8.04 -6.09
C LEU A 61 8.87 -7.62 -7.42
N VAL A 62 10.13 -8.00 -7.64
CA VAL A 62 10.83 -7.72 -8.91
C VAL A 62 10.13 -8.37 -10.09
N ARG A 63 9.74 -9.64 -9.98
CA ARG A 63 9.03 -10.35 -11.05
C ARG A 63 7.71 -9.68 -11.41
N MET A 64 6.95 -9.22 -10.41
CA MET A 64 5.68 -8.51 -10.64
C MET A 64 5.90 -7.20 -11.38
N ALA A 65 6.91 -6.41 -11.02
CA ALA A 65 7.27 -5.18 -11.74
C ALA A 65 7.70 -5.47 -13.18
N HIS A 66 8.60 -6.44 -13.38
CA HIS A 66 9.08 -6.82 -14.71
C HIS A 66 8.00 -7.42 -15.61
N ALA A 67 7.02 -8.14 -15.04
CA ALA A 67 5.86 -8.64 -15.79
C ALA A 67 5.01 -7.50 -16.37
N ARG A 68 5.05 -6.31 -15.77
CA ARG A 68 4.43 -5.09 -16.26
C ARG A 68 5.35 -4.25 -17.16
N HIS A 69 6.54 -4.77 -17.50
CA HIS A 69 7.58 -4.05 -18.24
C HIS A 69 8.06 -2.77 -17.52
N GLN A 70 8.05 -2.78 -16.20
CA GLN A 70 8.50 -1.68 -15.35
C GLN A 70 9.69 -2.13 -14.49
N PRO A 71 10.65 -1.23 -14.19
CA PRO A 71 11.67 -1.52 -13.20
C PRO A 71 11.03 -1.56 -11.80
N PHE A 72 11.58 -2.39 -10.92
CA PHE A 72 11.17 -2.39 -9.52
C PHE A 72 11.71 -1.13 -8.81
N ALA A 73 10.83 -0.21 -8.47
CA ALA A 73 11.17 1.10 -7.87
C ALA A 73 10.58 1.31 -6.47
N ASP A 74 9.73 0.41 -5.99
CA ASP A 74 8.91 0.60 -4.78
C ASP A 74 9.52 -0.06 -3.52
N GLY A 75 10.82 -0.32 -3.50
CA GLY A 75 11.50 -1.00 -2.39
C GLY A 75 11.49 -0.18 -1.10
N GLU A 76 11.72 1.14 -1.18
CA GLU A 76 11.62 2.04 -0.03
C GLU A 76 10.19 2.07 0.52
N THR A 77 9.21 2.11 -0.36
CA THR A 77 7.78 2.08 -0.03
C THR A 77 7.39 0.76 0.66
N ALA A 78 7.83 -0.37 0.12
CA ALA A 78 7.63 -1.68 0.75
C ALA A 78 8.26 -1.74 2.14
N ALA A 79 9.50 -1.24 2.27
CA ALA A 79 10.23 -1.19 3.54
C ALA A 79 9.49 -0.33 4.58
N MET A 80 8.96 0.82 4.18
CA MET A 80 8.17 1.70 5.06
C MET A 80 6.90 0.99 5.57
N LEU A 81 6.16 0.30 4.70
CA LEU A 81 4.94 -0.41 5.07
C LEU A 81 5.22 -1.57 6.03
N ILE A 82 6.22 -2.39 5.75
CA ILE A 82 6.68 -3.47 6.64
C ILE A 82 7.14 -2.89 7.98
N GLY A 83 7.91 -1.81 7.96
CA GLY A 83 8.38 -1.11 9.17
C GLY A 83 7.25 -0.54 10.02
N SER A 84 6.10 -0.20 9.41
CA SER A 84 4.89 0.23 10.13
C SER A 84 4.08 -0.94 10.71
N GLY A 85 4.43 -2.18 10.38
CA GLY A 85 3.77 -3.40 10.87
C GLY A 85 2.73 -4.00 9.93
N LEU A 86 2.63 -3.50 8.69
CA LEU A 86 1.73 -4.10 7.70
C LEU A 86 2.23 -5.50 7.31
N ASP A 87 1.30 -6.43 7.15
CA ASP A 87 1.63 -7.80 6.78
C ASP A 87 2.32 -7.86 5.40
N ARG A 88 3.36 -8.70 5.29
CA ARG A 88 4.09 -8.91 4.03
C ARG A 88 3.16 -9.35 2.89
N SER A 89 2.17 -10.18 3.17
CA SER A 89 1.19 -10.63 2.18
C SER A 89 0.36 -9.48 1.62
N THR A 90 0.06 -8.49 2.45
CA THR A 90 -0.62 -7.26 2.04
C THR A 90 0.27 -6.41 1.15
N VAL A 91 1.55 -6.24 1.51
CA VAL A 91 2.52 -5.51 0.66
C VAL A 91 2.69 -6.17 -0.71
N LEU A 92 2.85 -7.50 -0.76
CA LEU A 92 2.91 -8.25 -2.01
C LEU A 92 1.63 -8.10 -2.86
N THR A 93 0.46 -8.06 -2.21
CA THR A 93 -0.80 -7.86 -2.91
C THR A 93 -0.94 -6.45 -3.46
N LEU A 94 -0.51 -5.42 -2.72
CA LEU A 94 -0.47 -4.04 -3.20
C LEU A 94 0.42 -3.90 -4.44
N GLU A 95 1.58 -4.58 -4.46
CA GLU A 95 2.44 -4.62 -5.64
C GLU A 95 1.77 -5.35 -6.81
N ARG A 96 1.13 -6.51 -6.56
CA ARG A 96 0.39 -7.25 -7.60
C ARG A 96 -0.71 -6.41 -8.24
N LEU A 97 -1.38 -5.58 -7.46
CA LEU A 97 -2.40 -4.64 -7.91
C LEU A 97 -1.82 -3.37 -8.57
N ASN A 98 -0.51 -3.22 -8.60
CA ASN A 98 0.20 -2.02 -9.09
C ASN A 98 -0.22 -0.72 -8.37
N VAL A 99 -0.48 -0.81 -7.09
CA VAL A 99 -0.86 0.33 -6.24
C VAL A 99 0.12 0.56 -5.08
N LEU A 100 1.19 -0.22 -5.00
CA LEU A 100 2.17 -0.10 -3.91
C LEU A 100 2.75 1.32 -3.85
N GLY A 101 3.30 1.85 -4.95
CA GLY A 101 3.89 3.19 -4.98
C GLY A 101 2.86 4.31 -4.75
N SER A 102 1.69 4.22 -5.39
CA SER A 102 0.68 5.29 -5.35
C SER A 102 -0.22 5.26 -4.11
N GLY A 103 -0.43 4.08 -3.50
CA GLY A 103 -1.37 3.88 -2.39
C GLY A 103 -0.72 3.73 -1.01
N ALA A 104 0.60 3.67 -0.93
CA ALA A 104 1.31 3.32 0.29
C ALA A 104 1.04 4.25 1.47
N GLY A 105 1.09 5.56 1.26
CA GLY A 105 0.86 6.53 2.34
C GLY A 105 -0.53 6.39 2.95
N GLU A 106 -1.52 6.08 2.15
CA GLU A 106 -2.87 5.85 2.61
C GLU A 106 -3.02 4.48 3.29
N ALA A 107 -2.42 3.42 2.73
CA ALA A 107 -2.38 2.10 3.36
C ALA A 107 -1.72 2.18 4.75
N GLN A 108 -0.61 2.91 4.87
CA GLN A 108 0.06 3.17 6.15
C GLN A 108 -0.86 3.92 7.12
N ALA A 109 -1.51 5.00 6.68
CA ALA A 109 -2.41 5.79 7.52
C ALA A 109 -3.59 4.95 8.04
N MET A 110 -4.19 4.12 7.18
CA MET A 110 -5.25 3.19 7.56
C MET A 110 -4.75 2.15 8.57
N HIS A 111 -3.57 1.58 8.35
CA HIS A 111 -2.96 0.62 9.28
C HIS A 111 -2.67 1.24 10.65
N LEU A 112 -2.09 2.45 10.70
CA LEU A 112 -1.84 3.18 11.93
C LEU A 112 -3.13 3.55 12.68
N ALA A 113 -4.23 3.77 11.96
CA ALA A 113 -5.58 3.93 12.52
C ALA A 113 -6.22 2.60 12.96
N ARG A 114 -5.47 1.48 12.90
CA ARG A 114 -5.90 0.13 13.29
C ARG A 114 -7.03 -0.44 12.43
N LEU A 115 -7.12 0.00 11.18
CA LEU A 115 -7.95 -0.69 10.20
C LEU A 115 -7.27 -2.00 9.79
N SER A 116 -8.06 -3.03 9.55
CA SER A 116 -7.54 -4.33 9.14
C SER A 116 -6.97 -4.30 7.74
N ASP A 117 -6.00 -5.18 7.47
CA ASP A 117 -5.43 -5.38 6.15
C ASP A 117 -6.51 -5.72 5.10
N LYS A 118 -7.60 -6.37 5.52
CA LYS A 118 -8.74 -6.64 4.65
C LYS A 118 -9.39 -5.39 4.11
N ILE A 119 -9.60 -4.35 4.93
CA ILE A 119 -10.14 -3.05 4.49
C ILE A 119 -9.15 -2.40 3.52
N ILE A 120 -7.86 -2.39 3.87
CA ILE A 120 -6.80 -1.80 3.04
C ILE A 120 -6.81 -2.44 1.65
N LEU A 121 -6.86 -3.77 1.59
CA LEU A 121 -6.90 -4.51 0.32
C LEU A 121 -8.20 -4.28 -0.45
N THR A 122 -9.35 -4.23 0.21
CA THR A 122 -10.63 -3.92 -0.46
C THR A 122 -10.58 -2.56 -1.18
N VAL A 123 -10.00 -1.54 -0.52
CA VAL A 123 -9.79 -0.22 -1.14
C VAL A 123 -8.83 -0.30 -2.32
N ALA A 124 -7.71 -1.01 -2.15
CA ALA A 124 -6.69 -1.17 -3.18
C ALA A 124 -7.22 -1.89 -4.43
N GLU A 125 -7.99 -2.96 -4.25
CA GLU A 125 -8.61 -3.73 -5.33
C GLU A 125 -9.59 -2.88 -6.15
N ARG A 126 -10.44 -2.10 -5.49
CA ARG A 126 -11.37 -1.20 -6.18
C ARG A 126 -10.64 -0.14 -7.01
N ARG A 127 -9.56 0.42 -6.47
CA ARG A 127 -8.73 1.41 -7.20
C ARG A 127 -8.03 0.79 -8.40
N ALA A 128 -7.45 -0.39 -8.22
CA ALA A 128 -6.83 -1.13 -9.31
C ALA A 128 -7.83 -1.45 -10.43
N ALA A 129 -9.11 -1.68 -10.08
CA ALA A 129 -10.21 -1.87 -11.02
C ALA A 129 -10.75 -0.55 -11.61
N GLY A 130 -10.18 0.62 -11.28
CA GLY A 130 -10.67 1.93 -11.72
C GLY A 130 -12.03 2.32 -11.15
N GLN A 131 -12.46 1.70 -10.06
CA GLN A 131 -13.74 1.96 -9.41
C GLN A 131 -13.60 3.08 -8.38
N ALA A 132 -14.69 3.83 -8.17
CA ALA A 132 -14.75 4.78 -7.07
C ALA A 132 -14.55 4.05 -5.74
N SER A 133 -13.69 4.61 -4.88
CA SER A 133 -13.47 4.10 -3.54
C SER A 133 -13.35 5.26 -2.56
N LEU A 134 -13.66 4.99 -1.29
CA LEU A 134 -13.44 5.93 -0.20
C LEU A 134 -11.94 6.21 -0.02
N SER A 135 -11.62 7.44 0.37
CA SER A 135 -10.29 7.75 0.88
C SER A 135 -10.09 7.11 2.26
N GLY A 136 -8.85 6.74 2.60
CA GLY A 136 -8.51 6.18 3.90
C GLY A 136 -8.94 7.09 5.06
N ALA A 137 -8.83 8.40 4.90
CA ALA A 137 -9.29 9.37 5.89
C ALA A 137 -10.80 9.27 6.17
N LYS A 138 -11.62 9.05 5.13
CA LYS A 138 -13.07 8.88 5.31
C LYS A 138 -13.42 7.55 5.95
N ILE A 139 -12.68 6.49 5.62
CA ILE A 139 -12.86 5.18 6.26
C ILE A 139 -12.56 5.28 7.76
N VAL A 140 -11.46 5.93 8.13
CA VAL A 140 -11.11 6.18 9.55
C VAL A 140 -12.24 6.98 10.24
N ALA A 141 -12.73 8.06 9.63
CA ALA A 141 -13.80 8.88 10.19
C ALA A 141 -15.12 8.10 10.34
N LEU A 142 -15.45 7.20 9.41
CA LEU A 142 -16.62 6.32 9.53
C LEU A 142 -16.45 5.30 10.67
N GLN A 143 -15.23 4.77 10.88
CA GLN A 143 -14.93 3.92 12.03
C GLN A 143 -15.09 4.70 13.35
N GLU A 144 -14.64 5.94 13.43
CA GLU A 144 -14.74 6.79 14.60
C GLU A 144 -16.19 7.08 15.01
N ILE A 145 -17.11 7.17 14.06
CA ILE A 145 -18.55 7.29 14.35
C ILE A 145 -19.23 5.95 14.62
N GLY A 146 -18.47 4.84 14.68
CA GLY A 146 -18.92 3.55 15.17
C GLY A 146 -19.27 2.51 14.10
N LEU A 147 -18.93 2.73 12.82
CA LEU A 147 -19.10 1.67 11.82
C LEU A 147 -18.12 0.51 12.11
N THR A 148 -18.66 -0.68 12.13
CA THR A 148 -17.86 -1.90 12.26
C THR A 148 -17.16 -2.27 10.95
N GLU A 149 -16.11 -3.08 11.02
CA GLU A 149 -15.38 -3.54 9.83
C GLU A 149 -16.30 -4.14 8.73
N PRO A 150 -17.25 -5.06 9.03
CA PRO A 150 -18.16 -5.56 8.00
C PRO A 150 -19.02 -4.48 7.36
N GLN A 151 -19.43 -3.45 8.13
CA GLN A 151 -20.19 -2.32 7.61
C GLN A 151 -19.32 -1.45 6.70
N LEU A 152 -18.08 -1.16 7.09
CA LEU A 152 -17.14 -0.41 6.28
C LEU A 152 -16.90 -1.11 4.94
N ILE A 153 -16.62 -2.42 4.95
CA ILE A 153 -16.44 -3.21 3.73
C ILE A 153 -17.70 -3.15 2.86
N ALA A 154 -18.88 -3.33 3.44
CA ALA A 154 -20.13 -3.27 2.69
C ALA A 154 -20.36 -1.89 2.04
N GLU A 155 -20.01 -0.79 2.70
CA GLU A 155 -20.12 0.56 2.13
C GLU A 155 -19.07 0.80 1.03
N ILE A 156 -17.86 0.31 1.20
CA ILE A 156 -16.82 0.35 0.17
C ILE A 156 -17.28 -0.42 -1.06
N ASP A 157 -17.83 -1.63 -0.89
CA ASP A 157 -18.30 -2.49 -1.98
C ASP A 157 -19.50 -1.90 -2.72
N ARG A 158 -20.38 -1.18 -2.02
CA ARG A 158 -21.48 -0.42 -2.65
C ARG A 158 -21.00 0.78 -3.46
N GLY A 159 -19.73 1.15 -3.34
CA GLY A 159 -19.16 2.31 -4.01
C GLY A 159 -19.47 3.63 -3.33
N LEU A 160 -19.61 3.63 -1.99
CA LEU A 160 -19.72 4.87 -1.23
C LEU A 160 -18.54 5.79 -1.57
N THR A 161 -18.88 7.05 -1.85
CA THR A 161 -17.90 8.11 -2.15
C THR A 161 -17.58 8.94 -0.91
N ASP A 162 -16.51 9.73 -0.96
CA ASP A 162 -16.15 10.65 0.14
C ASP A 162 -17.29 11.60 0.49
N SER A 163 -18.03 12.12 -0.51
CA SER A 163 -19.20 12.98 -0.29
C SER A 163 -20.34 12.22 0.40
N GLY A 164 -20.56 10.95 0.07
CA GLY A 164 -21.52 10.10 0.77
C GLY A 164 -21.12 9.87 2.23
N ALA A 165 -19.84 9.62 2.48
CA ALA A 165 -19.29 9.47 3.81
C ALA A 165 -19.47 10.76 4.66
N ASP A 166 -19.21 11.95 4.07
CA ASP A 166 -19.44 13.23 4.74
C ASP A 166 -20.90 13.40 5.17
N THR A 167 -21.83 12.97 4.33
CA THR A 167 -23.27 13.01 4.66
C THR A 167 -23.58 12.11 5.85
N MET A 168 -23.07 10.88 5.87
CA MET A 168 -23.26 9.93 6.99
C MET A 168 -22.67 10.47 8.29
N ILE A 169 -21.46 11.00 8.26
CA ILE A 169 -20.76 11.59 9.41
C ILE A 169 -21.56 12.79 9.95
N SER A 170 -22.03 13.67 9.07
CA SER A 170 -22.83 14.84 9.44
C SER A 170 -24.15 14.45 10.10
N GLN A 171 -24.86 13.46 9.55
CA GLN A 171 -26.11 12.96 10.14
C GLN A 171 -25.89 12.34 11.51
N HIS A 172 -24.81 11.57 11.70
CA HIS A 172 -24.44 11.00 12.99
C HIS A 172 -24.20 12.09 14.04
N ASN A 173 -23.42 13.13 13.69
CA ASN A 173 -23.09 14.23 14.59
C ASN A 173 -24.33 15.04 15.00
N VAL A 174 -25.28 15.28 14.07
CA VAL A 174 -26.56 15.96 14.37
C VAL A 174 -27.40 15.11 15.33
N ALA A 175 -27.51 13.81 15.10
CA ALA A 175 -28.24 12.91 15.99
C ALA A 175 -27.62 12.87 17.40
N ALA A 176 -26.29 12.79 17.51
CA ALA A 176 -25.60 12.83 18.80
C ALA A 176 -25.82 14.14 19.56
N ALA A 177 -25.80 15.28 18.88
CA ALA A 177 -26.07 16.57 19.46
C ALA A 177 -27.53 16.71 19.96
N GLY A 178 -28.51 16.15 19.20
CA GLY A 178 -29.92 16.14 19.59
C GLY A 178 -30.20 15.35 20.88
N HIS A 179 -29.50 14.24 21.10
CA HIS A 179 -29.65 13.46 22.34
C HIS A 179 -29.04 14.13 23.58
N GLY A 180 -28.04 15.01 23.39
CA GLY A 180 -27.45 15.81 24.49
C GLY A 180 -28.40 16.83 25.10
N PHE A 181 -29.25 17.43 24.30
CA PHE A 181 -30.21 18.47 24.75
C PHE A 181 -31.38 17.92 25.59
N VAL A 182 -31.82 16.70 25.33
CA VAL A 182 -32.97 16.09 26.05
C VAL A 182 -32.58 15.68 27.47
N ARG A 183 -31.33 15.41 27.78
CA ARG A 183 -30.87 15.03 29.14
C ARG A 183 -30.76 16.22 30.11
N GLN A 184 -30.60 17.45 29.63
CA GLN A 184 -30.48 18.62 30.52
C GLN A 184 -31.80 19.25 30.89
N SER A 185 -32.87 19.03 30.14
CA SER A 185 -34.19 19.60 30.44
C SER A 185 -34.97 18.86 31.53
N GLY A 186 -34.55 17.65 31.93
CA GLY A 186 -35.19 16.84 32.97
C GLY A 186 -34.80 17.14 34.42
N ARG A 187 -33.90 18.11 34.69
CA ARG A 187 -33.35 18.37 36.04
C ARG A 187 -33.73 19.76 36.61
N ARG A 188 -34.93 20.23 36.33
CA ARG A 188 -35.49 21.37 37.05
C ARG A 188 -36.97 21.15 37.33
N ARG A 189 -37.30 20.38 38.37
CA ARG A 189 -38.51 20.49 39.18
C ARG A 189 -38.31 19.63 40.44
N ASN A 190 -37.79 20.23 41.48
CA ASN A 190 -38.33 20.19 42.87
C ASN A 190 -37.48 21.10 43.74
#